data_7083507ce9a0d1cff8e9b155c7445873
#
_entry.id   7083507ce9a0d1cff8e9b155c7445873
#
_cell.length_a   1.000
_cell.length_b   1.000
_cell.length_c   1.000
_cell.angle_alpha   90.00
_cell.angle_beta   90.00
_cell.angle_gamma   90.00
#
_symmetry.space_group_name_H-M   'P 1'
#
loop_
_entity.id
_entity.type
_entity.pdbx_description
1 polymer ?
#
loop_
_entity_poly.entity_id
_entity_poly.type
_entity_poly.pdbx_seq_one_letter_code
_entity_poly.pdbx_strand_id
1 'polypeptide(L)'
;FDEGYLEDSHKRKVYFNNTIIIMTSNKGTAKNTLGFKKNNHSSKVKNFFSDELLSRIDEIINFKNLTKMDLKKIIRKNCPHEVKEEDIELILKEYDMKLQGRGIVKAANKYFQNKAKAQS
;
A
#
# COMPACT_ATOMS: atom_id res chain seq x y z
N PHE A 1 20.36 13.11 -10.40
CA PHE A 1 20.84 12.75 -9.03
C PHE A 1 22.36 12.94 -8.87
N ASP A 2 23.16 12.78 -9.91
CA ASP A 2 24.64 12.85 -9.81
C ASP A 2 25.14 14.24 -9.43
N GLU A 3 24.50 15.27 -9.94
CA GLU A 3 24.91 16.65 -9.69
C GLU A 3 24.27 17.24 -8.42
N GLY A 4 23.34 16.52 -7.79
CA GLY A 4 22.69 16.89 -6.53
C GLY A 4 21.83 18.16 -6.60
N TYR A 5 21.47 18.61 -7.80
CA TYR A 5 20.57 19.75 -7.99
C TYR A 5 19.61 19.53 -9.16
N LEU A 6 18.51 20.29 -9.16
CA LEU A 6 17.57 20.43 -10.28
C LEU A 6 17.38 21.93 -10.56
N GLU A 7 17.14 22.26 -11.82
CA GLU A 7 16.72 23.60 -12.21
C GLU A 7 15.20 23.71 -12.28
N ASP A 8 14.65 24.73 -11.66
CA ASP A 8 13.22 25.04 -11.77
C ASP A 8 12.91 25.78 -13.11
N SER A 9 11.63 26.04 -13.36
CA SER A 9 11.18 26.77 -14.56
C SER A 9 11.76 28.17 -14.69
N HIS A 10 12.35 28.74 -13.63
CA HIS A 10 13.00 30.02 -13.57
C HIS A 10 14.54 29.90 -13.61
N LYS A 11 15.07 28.76 -14.00
CA LYS A 11 16.52 28.44 -14.04
C LYS A 11 17.25 28.59 -12.69
N ARG A 12 16.54 28.48 -11.58
CA ARG A 12 17.15 28.45 -10.25
C ARG A 12 17.55 27.01 -9.90
N LYS A 13 18.78 26.85 -9.41
CA LYS A 13 19.28 25.55 -8.94
C LYS A 13 18.72 25.25 -7.56
N VAL A 14 18.10 24.09 -7.41
CA VAL A 14 17.65 23.56 -6.13
C VAL A 14 18.50 22.35 -5.77
N TYR A 15 19.21 22.43 -4.66
CA TYR A 15 20.14 21.39 -4.21
C TYR A 15 19.46 20.38 -3.29
N PHE A 16 19.75 19.08 -3.51
CA PHE A 16 19.19 17.97 -2.76
C PHE A 16 20.25 17.19 -1.96
N ASN A 17 21.47 17.70 -1.82
CA ASN A 17 22.61 16.99 -1.21
C ASN A 17 22.37 16.56 0.24
N ASN A 18 21.53 17.27 1.00
CA ASN A 18 21.19 16.98 2.39
C ASN A 18 19.72 16.59 2.55
N THR A 19 19.16 15.87 1.58
CA THR A 19 17.76 15.43 1.59
C THR A 19 17.67 13.91 1.60
N ILE A 20 16.55 13.41 2.13
CA ILE A 20 16.13 12.02 1.97
C ILE A 20 15.10 11.98 0.86
N ILE A 21 15.38 11.20 -0.19
CA ILE A 21 14.47 11.03 -1.32
C ILE A 21 13.72 9.72 -1.14
N ILE A 22 12.38 9.78 -1.08
CA ILE A 22 11.53 8.61 -0.98
C ILE A 22 10.72 8.49 -2.27
N MET A 23 10.86 7.37 -2.94
CA MET A 23 10.08 7.04 -4.14
C MET A 23 9.10 5.92 -3.82
N THR A 24 7.86 6.05 -4.28
CA THR A 24 6.85 5.01 -4.16
C THR A 24 6.45 4.49 -5.53
N SER A 25 6.25 3.18 -5.63
CA SER A 25 5.83 2.54 -6.88
C SER A 25 4.92 1.35 -6.60
N ASN A 26 3.97 1.11 -7.48
CA ASN A 26 3.17 -0.11 -7.52
C ASN A 26 3.69 -1.12 -8.56
N LYS A 27 4.84 -0.83 -9.18
CA LYS A 27 5.47 -1.73 -10.16
C LYS A 27 6.02 -2.98 -9.45
N GLY A 28 5.92 -4.12 -10.13
CA GLY A 28 6.33 -5.40 -9.54
C GLY A 28 5.27 -6.07 -8.65
N THR A 29 4.13 -5.42 -8.38
CA THR A 29 3.00 -6.00 -7.63
C THR A 29 2.00 -6.75 -8.50
N ALA A 30 2.21 -6.79 -9.82
CA ALA A 30 1.36 -7.51 -10.74
C ALA A 30 1.23 -8.97 -10.33
N LYS A 31 -0.01 -9.44 -10.27
CA LYS A 31 -0.40 -10.80 -9.86
C LYS A 31 0.47 -11.87 -10.52
N ASN A 32 0.77 -12.91 -9.75
CA ASN A 32 1.19 -14.19 -10.30
C ASN A 32 0.15 -14.67 -11.32
N THR A 33 0.39 -14.43 -12.58
CA THR A 33 -0.18 -15.26 -13.63
C THR A 33 0.38 -16.66 -13.40
N LEU A 34 -0.54 -17.59 -13.30
CA LEU A 34 -0.38 -19.02 -13.09
C LEU A 34 0.94 -19.56 -13.66
N GLY A 35 1.73 -20.18 -12.80
CA GLY A 35 2.79 -21.09 -13.22
C GLY A 35 4.21 -20.59 -12.96
N PHE A 36 4.88 -21.34 -12.10
CA PHE A 36 6.32 -21.42 -11.87
C PHE A 36 7.03 -20.41 -10.96
N LYS A 37 7.53 -21.04 -9.88
CA LYS A 37 8.67 -20.70 -9.01
C LYS A 37 8.63 -19.42 -8.18
N LYS A 38 8.85 -19.62 -6.88
CA LYS A 38 9.36 -18.66 -5.89
C LYS A 38 10.47 -17.79 -6.50
N ASN A 39 10.11 -16.74 -7.21
CA ASN A 39 11.07 -15.74 -7.62
C ASN A 39 11.01 -14.58 -6.65
N ASN A 40 12.14 -14.32 -6.02
CA ASN A 40 12.37 -13.22 -5.10
C ASN A 40 11.78 -11.91 -5.63
N HIS A 41 11.07 -11.18 -4.79
CA HIS A 41 10.45 -9.87 -5.13
C HIS A 41 11.46 -8.88 -5.76
N SER A 42 12.73 -8.99 -5.41
CA SER A 42 13.80 -8.15 -5.97
C SER A 42 14.02 -8.35 -7.48
N SER A 43 13.77 -9.55 -8.02
CA SER A 43 13.90 -9.78 -9.46
C SER A 43 12.80 -9.15 -10.29
N LYS A 44 11.59 -8.95 -9.72
CA LYS A 44 10.47 -8.30 -10.40
C LYS A 44 10.65 -6.79 -10.49
N VAL A 45 11.22 -6.18 -9.47
CA VAL A 45 11.52 -4.74 -9.47
C VAL A 45 12.56 -4.40 -10.54
N LYS A 46 13.58 -5.24 -10.69
CA LYS A 46 14.63 -5.09 -11.72
C LYS A 46 14.09 -5.04 -13.15
N ASN A 47 12.95 -5.70 -13.42
CA ASN A 47 12.37 -5.69 -14.76
C ASN A 47 11.64 -4.38 -15.11
N PHE A 48 11.36 -3.51 -14.15
CA PHE A 48 10.63 -2.27 -14.34
C PHE A 48 11.47 -1.01 -14.24
N PHE A 49 12.62 -1.11 -13.60
CA PHE A 49 13.52 0.02 -13.39
C PHE A 49 14.86 -0.28 -14.04
N SER A 50 15.51 0.75 -14.59
CA SER A 50 16.85 0.59 -15.16
C SER A 50 17.86 0.22 -14.09
N ASP A 51 18.89 -0.54 -14.48
CA ASP A 51 19.97 -0.89 -13.56
C ASP A 51 20.70 0.36 -13.05
N GLU A 52 20.74 1.40 -13.86
CA GLU A 52 21.32 2.69 -13.49
C GLU A 52 20.55 3.34 -12.33
N LEU A 53 19.21 3.37 -12.37
CA LEU A 53 18.40 3.88 -11.27
C LEU A 53 18.55 2.99 -10.02
N LEU A 54 18.51 1.67 -10.20
CA LEU A 54 18.61 0.74 -9.08
C LEU A 54 19.95 0.83 -8.35
N SER A 55 21.05 1.13 -9.06
CA SER A 55 22.39 1.32 -8.47
C SER A 55 22.50 2.56 -7.56
N ARG A 56 21.55 3.51 -7.67
CA ARG A 56 21.51 4.75 -6.89
C ARG A 56 20.51 4.70 -5.74
N ILE A 57 19.76 3.61 -5.61
CA ILE A 57 18.81 3.41 -4.52
C ILE A 57 19.54 2.72 -3.38
N ASP A 58 19.59 3.37 -2.21
CA ASP A 58 20.23 2.82 -1.02
C ASP A 58 19.43 1.65 -0.44
N GLU A 59 18.08 1.75 -0.43
CA GLU A 59 17.22 0.74 0.16
C GLU A 59 15.90 0.58 -0.61
N ILE A 60 15.49 -0.68 -0.82
CA ILE A 60 14.20 -1.03 -1.42
C ILE A 60 13.34 -1.75 -0.38
N ILE A 61 12.27 -1.08 0.04
CA ILE A 61 11.31 -1.63 1.00
C ILE A 61 10.09 -2.19 0.26
N ASN A 62 9.86 -3.49 0.41
CA ASN A 62 8.71 -4.16 -0.17
C ASN A 62 7.59 -4.29 0.86
N PHE A 63 6.45 -3.66 0.60
CA PHE A 63 5.25 -3.83 1.40
C PHE A 63 4.56 -5.16 1.05
N LYS A 64 4.32 -5.98 2.07
CA LYS A 64 3.57 -7.24 1.92
C LYS A 64 2.08 -6.95 1.78
N ASN A 65 1.38 -7.84 1.09
CA ASN A 65 -0.07 -7.81 1.07
C ASN A 65 -0.63 -8.02 2.48
N LEU A 66 -1.69 -7.29 2.79
CA LEU A 66 -2.39 -7.41 4.06
C LEU A 66 -3.13 -8.75 4.12
N THR A 67 -3.06 -9.40 5.26
CA THR A 67 -3.82 -10.59 5.57
C THR A 67 -5.20 -10.22 6.12
N LYS A 68 -6.11 -11.20 6.21
CA LYS A 68 -7.40 -10.99 6.91
C LYS A 68 -7.20 -10.53 8.36
N MET A 69 -6.17 -11.05 9.04
CA MET A 69 -5.85 -10.64 10.41
C MET A 69 -5.43 -9.17 10.49
N ASP A 70 -4.67 -8.70 9.51
CA ASP A 70 -4.27 -7.30 9.46
C ASP A 70 -5.48 -6.39 9.22
N LEU A 71 -6.39 -6.79 8.34
CA LEU A 71 -7.64 -6.06 8.09
C LEU A 71 -8.54 -6.01 9.34
N LYS A 72 -8.63 -7.10 10.11
CA LYS A 72 -9.33 -7.12 11.42
C LYS A 72 -8.75 -6.09 12.38
N LYS A 73 -7.41 -6.02 12.49
CA LYS A 73 -6.74 -5.02 13.33
C LYS A 73 -7.03 -3.59 12.88
N ILE A 74 -7.05 -3.35 11.56
CA ILE A 74 -7.37 -2.03 11.00
C ILE A 74 -8.80 -1.64 11.36
N ILE A 75 -9.78 -2.54 11.21
CA ILE A 75 -11.17 -2.27 11.58
C ILE A 75 -11.26 -1.89 13.06
N ARG A 76 -10.70 -2.72 13.95
CA ARG A 76 -10.74 -2.45 15.40
C ARG A 76 -10.10 -1.12 15.79
N LYS A 77 -8.99 -0.76 15.15
CA LYS A 77 -8.28 0.48 15.46
C LYS A 77 -9.02 1.75 15.00
N ASN A 78 -9.77 1.66 13.91
CA ASN A 78 -10.36 2.83 13.25
C ASN A 78 -11.87 2.97 13.45
N CYS A 79 -12.54 1.96 14.00
CA CYS A 79 -13.95 2.06 14.31
C CYS A 79 -14.16 2.60 15.73
N PRO A 80 -15.02 3.63 15.90
CA PRO A 80 -15.19 4.31 17.18
C PRO A 80 -16.00 3.53 18.22
N HIS A 81 -16.53 2.37 17.86
CA HIS A 81 -17.39 1.53 18.71
C HIS A 81 -16.71 0.20 19.03
N GLU A 82 -17.15 -0.43 20.12
CA GLU A 82 -16.78 -1.82 20.40
C GLU A 82 -17.27 -2.73 19.27
N VAL A 83 -16.34 -3.28 18.52
CA VAL A 83 -16.64 -4.08 17.32
C VAL A 83 -16.63 -5.54 17.68
N LYS A 84 -17.78 -6.19 17.53
CA LYS A 84 -17.90 -7.63 17.76
C LYS A 84 -17.22 -8.42 16.64
N GLU A 85 -16.69 -9.59 16.98
CA GLU A 85 -16.02 -10.45 15.99
C GLU A 85 -16.95 -10.84 14.83
N GLU A 86 -18.23 -11.09 15.11
CA GLU A 86 -19.26 -11.39 14.11
C GLU A 86 -19.41 -10.28 13.06
N ASP A 87 -19.40 -9.01 13.49
CA ASP A 87 -19.49 -7.87 12.58
C ASP A 87 -18.25 -7.77 11.68
N ILE A 88 -17.07 -8.04 12.24
CA ILE A 88 -15.82 -8.05 11.47
C ILE A 88 -15.86 -9.14 10.40
N GLU A 89 -16.32 -10.33 10.73
CA GLU A 89 -16.43 -11.46 9.78
C GLU A 89 -17.39 -11.11 8.62
N LEU A 90 -18.54 -10.48 8.92
CA LEU A 90 -19.48 -10.06 7.90
C LEU A 90 -18.88 -8.98 6.97
N ILE A 91 -18.20 -7.98 7.54
CA ILE A 91 -17.51 -6.94 6.75
C ILE A 91 -16.47 -7.59 5.82
N LEU A 92 -15.66 -8.50 6.34
CA LEU A 92 -14.60 -9.15 5.56
C LEU A 92 -15.13 -10.13 4.51
N LYS A 93 -16.30 -10.72 4.74
CA LYS A 93 -16.93 -11.62 3.76
C LYS A 93 -17.33 -10.89 2.49
N GLU A 94 -17.79 -9.66 2.62
CA GLU A 94 -18.20 -8.82 1.49
C GLU A 94 -17.06 -7.98 0.92
N TYR A 95 -15.95 -7.86 1.66
CA TYR A 95 -14.84 -6.99 1.26
C TYR A 95 -13.95 -7.62 0.19
N ASP A 96 -13.71 -6.87 -0.89
CA ASP A 96 -12.75 -7.30 -1.91
C ASP A 96 -11.31 -7.18 -1.39
N MET A 97 -10.70 -8.32 -1.11
CA MET A 97 -9.31 -8.42 -0.63
C MET A 97 -8.28 -7.80 -1.59
N LYS A 98 -8.64 -7.60 -2.87
CA LYS A 98 -7.76 -6.94 -3.84
C LYS A 98 -7.54 -5.46 -3.53
N LEU A 99 -8.46 -4.84 -2.82
CA LEU A 99 -8.36 -3.45 -2.40
C LEU A 99 -7.39 -3.26 -1.24
N GLN A 100 -6.93 -4.34 -0.61
CA GLN A 100 -6.02 -4.34 0.52
C GLN A 100 -6.53 -3.43 1.66
N GLY A 101 -5.71 -2.53 2.17
CA GLY A 101 -6.12 -1.57 3.21
C GLY A 101 -6.99 -0.41 2.70
N ARG A 102 -7.10 -0.24 1.38
CA ARG A 102 -7.91 0.83 0.81
C ARG A 102 -9.39 0.56 1.01
N GLY A 103 -10.08 1.47 1.61
CA GLY A 103 -11.52 1.38 1.75
C GLY A 103 -12.04 0.43 2.81
N ILE A 104 -11.19 -0.35 3.53
CA ILE A 104 -11.68 -1.24 4.59
C ILE A 104 -12.36 -0.45 5.72
N VAL A 105 -11.82 0.70 6.08
CA VAL A 105 -12.43 1.60 7.09
C VAL A 105 -13.75 2.15 6.58
N LYS A 106 -13.82 2.53 5.29
CA LYS A 106 -15.04 3.01 4.66
C LYS A 106 -16.12 1.91 4.61
N ALA A 107 -15.72 0.69 4.28
CA ALA A 107 -16.63 -0.48 4.27
C ALA A 107 -17.18 -0.77 5.67
N ALA A 108 -16.32 -0.74 6.69
CA ALA A 108 -16.73 -0.92 8.07
C ALA A 108 -17.70 0.18 8.53
N ASN A 109 -17.39 1.44 8.26
CA ASN A 109 -18.26 2.55 8.63
C ASN A 109 -19.62 2.44 7.94
N LYS A 110 -19.67 2.08 6.66
CA LYS A 110 -20.92 1.86 5.93
C LYS A 110 -21.74 0.72 6.55
N TYR A 111 -21.09 -0.38 6.91
CA TYR A 111 -21.74 -1.50 7.59
C TYR A 111 -22.40 -1.06 8.90
N PHE A 112 -21.69 -0.34 9.77
CA PHE A 112 -22.22 0.13 11.04
C PHE A 112 -23.31 1.17 10.90
N GLN A 113 -23.20 2.06 9.91
CA GLN A 113 -24.28 3.02 9.59
C GLN A 113 -25.57 2.30 9.17
N ASN A 114 -25.46 1.28 8.32
CA ASN A 114 -26.61 0.48 7.89
C ASN A 114 -27.22 -0.30 9.04
N LYS A 115 -26.37 -0.89 9.91
CA LYS A 115 -26.82 -1.61 11.10
C LYS A 115 -27.55 -0.70 12.07
N ALA A 116 -27.07 0.52 12.30
CA ALA A 116 -27.75 1.49 13.15
C ALA A 116 -29.11 1.92 12.58
N LYS A 117 -29.22 2.12 11.25
CA LYS A 117 -30.48 2.44 10.59
C LYS A 117 -31.51 1.31 10.66
N ALA A 118 -31.06 0.07 10.62
CA ALA A 118 -31.94 -1.11 10.73
C ALA A 118 -32.46 -1.33 12.17
N GLN A 119 -31.81 -0.75 13.18
CA GLN A 119 -32.21 -0.85 14.60
C GLN A 119 -33.10 0.32 15.08
N SER A 120 -33.28 1.35 14.23
CA SER A 120 -34.12 2.51 14.55
C SER A 120 -35.55 2.42 13.90
#